data_23409bce4c2a963aefe6635c5c0f1a9d
#
_entry.id   23409bce4c2a963aefe6635c5c0f1a9d
#
_cell.length_a   1.000
_cell.length_b   1.000
_cell.length_c   1.000
_cell.angle_alpha   90.00
_cell.angle_beta   90.00
_cell.angle_gamma   90.00
#
_symmetry.space_group_name_H-M   'P 1'
#
loop_
_entity.id
_entity.type
_entity.pdbx_description
1 polymer ?
#
loop_
_entity_poly.entity_id
_entity_poly.type
_entity_poly.pdbx_seq_one_letter_code
_entity_poly.pdbx_strand_id
1 'polypeptide(L)'
;MSAAFITGESTGDARLAGMVYVPGGEFPMGDNRYERERPARTVHVDGFWIDRYLVTNAEFKAFVDSGGIEAPLHWAGGTYRDNQHDHPAEINWVHARAYADAHGKRLPTEAQWEKAARGPAGLEFPWGNDFDASRCLTWETSAVTGAHSEPVTARPQGASPYGVEQMVGLCEEWIEDEYDAYPGADYHSVGYGVGMKVLRGGSWIFPMTHARGSYRCFESPDLDTTGYGQLGGPGFRCVILDSDL
;
A
#
# COMPACT_ATOMS: atom_id res chain seq x y z
N MET A 1 -2.34 26.81 -5.18
CA MET A 1 -3.48 26.34 -6.01
C MET A 1 -3.53 24.84 -5.83
N SER A 2 -4.63 24.30 -5.30
CA SER A 2 -4.83 22.85 -5.16
C SER A 2 -4.95 22.28 -6.59
N ALA A 3 -4.04 21.41 -6.99
CA ALA A 3 -4.19 20.67 -8.23
C ALA A 3 -5.44 19.79 -8.11
N ALA A 4 -6.36 19.89 -9.05
CA ALA A 4 -7.50 18.98 -9.11
C ALA A 4 -6.96 17.60 -9.53
N PHE A 5 -7.18 16.59 -8.70
CA PHE A 5 -6.83 15.21 -9.04
C PHE A 5 -7.83 14.68 -10.07
N ILE A 6 -7.35 13.81 -10.98
CA ILE A 6 -8.24 13.08 -11.89
C ILE A 6 -8.78 11.89 -11.10
N THR A 7 -10.09 11.85 -10.90
CA THR A 7 -10.79 10.79 -10.15
C THR A 7 -11.65 9.95 -11.08
N GLY A 8 -11.88 8.69 -10.70
CA GLY A 8 -12.59 7.71 -11.49
C GLY A 8 -14.09 7.99 -11.66
N GLU A 9 -14.69 8.85 -10.82
CA GLU A 9 -16.11 9.18 -10.88
C GLU A 9 -16.56 9.81 -12.21
N SER A 10 -15.62 10.43 -12.96
CA SER A 10 -15.91 11.09 -14.24
C SER A 10 -15.82 10.15 -15.46
N THR A 11 -15.38 8.91 -15.32
CA THR A 11 -15.08 8.02 -16.45
C THR A 11 -16.25 7.15 -16.91
N GLY A 12 -17.24 6.93 -16.05
CA GLY A 12 -18.36 6.01 -16.30
C GLY A 12 -18.04 4.51 -16.11
N ASP A 13 -16.78 4.12 -15.88
CA ASP A 13 -16.41 2.76 -15.50
C ASP A 13 -16.53 2.60 -13.98
N ALA A 14 -17.47 1.75 -13.56
CA ALA A 14 -17.73 1.52 -12.12
C ALA A 14 -16.50 0.98 -11.35
N ARG A 15 -15.57 0.30 -12.03
CA ARG A 15 -14.33 -0.21 -11.40
C ARG A 15 -13.42 0.91 -10.92
N LEU A 16 -13.51 2.10 -11.53
CA LEU A 16 -12.70 3.28 -11.22
C LEU A 16 -13.27 4.12 -10.07
N ALA A 17 -14.44 3.78 -9.55
CA ALA A 17 -15.00 4.50 -8.40
C ALA A 17 -14.03 4.45 -7.21
N GLY A 18 -13.77 5.62 -6.60
CA GLY A 18 -12.80 5.74 -5.49
C GLY A 18 -11.33 5.65 -5.89
N MET A 19 -11.01 5.56 -7.18
CA MET A 19 -9.63 5.55 -7.69
C MET A 19 -9.18 6.93 -8.15
N VAL A 20 -7.87 7.13 -8.17
CA VAL A 20 -7.21 8.32 -8.71
C VAL A 20 -6.23 7.93 -9.82
N TYR A 21 -6.07 8.81 -10.80
CA TYR A 21 -5.19 8.57 -11.94
C TYR A 21 -3.76 9.02 -11.66
N VAL A 22 -2.80 8.13 -11.90
CA VAL A 22 -1.36 8.42 -11.88
C VAL A 22 -0.86 8.47 -13.32
N PRO A 23 -0.49 9.66 -13.85
CA PRO A 23 -0.04 9.80 -15.23
C PRO A 23 1.22 8.98 -15.53
N GLY A 24 1.30 8.45 -16.75
CA GLY A 24 2.51 7.79 -17.25
C GLY A 24 3.71 8.73 -17.25
N GLY A 25 4.91 8.16 -17.23
CA GLY A 25 6.18 8.90 -17.32
C GLY A 25 7.25 8.38 -16.37
N GLU A 26 8.42 8.98 -16.45
CA GLU A 26 9.59 8.65 -15.63
C GLU A 26 9.47 9.22 -14.21
N PHE A 27 10.08 8.51 -13.25
CA PHE A 27 10.27 9.00 -11.88
C PHE A 27 11.53 8.38 -11.25
N PRO A 28 12.15 9.03 -10.25
CA PRO A 28 13.27 8.46 -9.51
C PRO A 28 12.78 7.42 -8.50
N MET A 29 13.10 6.15 -8.74
CA MET A 29 12.78 5.00 -7.88
C MET A 29 14.00 4.58 -7.06
N GLY A 30 13.76 4.20 -5.81
CA GLY A 30 14.82 3.75 -4.88
C GLY A 30 15.51 4.89 -4.14
N ASP A 31 16.49 4.51 -3.30
CA ASP A 31 17.28 5.43 -2.50
C ASP A 31 18.68 4.85 -2.23
N ASN A 32 19.73 5.61 -2.51
CA ASN A 32 21.11 5.14 -2.31
C ASN A 32 21.56 5.13 -0.84
N ARG A 33 20.80 5.70 0.08
CA ARG A 33 21.11 5.72 1.51
C ARG A 33 20.91 4.35 2.19
N TYR A 34 20.07 3.49 1.60
CA TYR A 34 19.67 2.22 2.22
C TYR A 34 19.93 1.04 1.28
N GLU A 35 20.54 -0.02 1.81
CA GLU A 35 20.99 -1.18 1.02
C GLU A 35 19.88 -1.87 0.23
N ARG A 36 18.69 -2.01 0.85
CA ARG A 36 17.53 -2.66 0.22
C ARG A 36 16.88 -1.84 -0.89
N GLU A 37 17.14 -0.53 -0.90
CA GLU A 37 16.46 0.45 -1.76
C GLU A 37 17.35 0.90 -2.93
N ARG A 38 18.64 0.52 -2.93
CA ARG A 38 19.63 0.94 -3.96
C ARG A 38 19.76 -0.08 -5.09
N PRO A 39 20.23 0.35 -6.27
CA PRO A 39 20.53 1.73 -6.62
C PRO A 39 19.28 2.55 -6.90
N ALA A 40 19.32 3.84 -6.54
CA ALA A 40 18.34 4.79 -7.04
C ALA A 40 18.49 4.90 -8.57
N ARG A 41 17.39 4.85 -9.29
CA ARG A 41 17.35 4.84 -10.75
C ARG A 41 16.10 5.52 -11.29
N THR A 42 16.16 5.97 -12.53
CA THR A 42 14.97 6.45 -13.24
C THR A 42 14.21 5.25 -13.81
N VAL A 43 12.90 5.20 -13.56
CA VAL A 43 12.00 4.15 -14.04
C VAL A 43 10.83 4.79 -14.77
N HIS A 44 10.48 4.24 -15.94
CA HIS A 44 9.24 4.59 -16.63
C HIS A 44 8.11 3.70 -16.14
N VAL A 45 6.96 4.29 -15.87
CA VAL A 45 5.71 3.59 -15.54
C VAL A 45 4.60 4.17 -16.41
N ASP A 46 3.87 3.34 -17.12
CA ASP A 46 2.70 3.75 -17.90
C ASP A 46 1.60 4.31 -16.98
N GLY A 47 0.63 5.04 -17.53
CA GLY A 47 -0.49 5.57 -16.78
C GLY A 47 -1.35 4.45 -16.18
N PHE A 48 -1.87 4.68 -14.99
CA PHE A 48 -2.70 3.72 -14.28
C PHE A 48 -3.63 4.41 -13.28
N TRP A 49 -4.67 3.71 -12.92
CA TRP A 49 -5.57 4.07 -11.81
C TRP A 49 -5.15 3.30 -10.56
N ILE A 50 -5.22 3.96 -9.40
CA ILE A 50 -4.92 3.34 -8.10
C ILE A 50 -6.03 3.70 -7.10
N ASP A 51 -6.40 2.76 -6.25
CA ASP A 51 -7.35 3.03 -5.15
C ASP A 51 -6.80 4.16 -4.28
N ARG A 52 -7.62 5.19 -4.03
CA ARG A 52 -7.26 6.32 -3.19
C ARG A 52 -6.93 5.88 -1.77
N TYR A 53 -7.66 4.91 -1.27
CA TYR A 53 -7.51 4.33 0.07
C TYR A 53 -7.10 2.87 -0.01
N LEU A 54 -6.61 2.33 1.12
CA LEU A 54 -6.50 0.88 1.29
C LEU A 54 -7.89 0.24 1.26
N VAL A 55 -7.96 -1.02 0.86
CA VAL A 55 -9.18 -1.82 0.99
C VAL A 55 -9.53 -1.98 2.47
N THR A 56 -10.77 -1.65 2.80
CA THR A 56 -11.27 -1.67 4.18
C THR A 56 -11.75 -3.05 4.61
N ASN A 57 -11.85 -3.27 5.92
CA ASN A 57 -12.46 -4.46 6.48
C ASN A 57 -13.89 -4.69 5.97
N ALA A 58 -14.68 -3.61 5.82
CA ALA A 58 -16.05 -3.71 5.30
C ALA A 58 -16.10 -4.20 3.85
N GLU A 59 -15.23 -3.66 2.98
CA GLU A 59 -15.14 -4.07 1.58
C GLU A 59 -14.66 -5.52 1.45
N PHE A 60 -13.62 -5.88 2.22
CA PHE A 60 -13.13 -7.25 2.22
C PHE A 60 -14.16 -8.25 2.79
N LYS A 61 -14.92 -7.85 3.82
CA LYS A 61 -16.00 -8.68 4.37
C LYS A 61 -17.11 -8.95 3.34
N ALA A 62 -17.47 -7.95 2.55
CA ALA A 62 -18.44 -8.15 1.47
C ALA A 62 -17.97 -9.20 0.45
N PHE A 63 -16.67 -9.21 0.14
CA PHE A 63 -16.05 -10.23 -0.73
C PHE A 63 -16.09 -11.63 -0.09
N VAL A 64 -15.76 -11.76 1.20
CA VAL A 64 -15.88 -13.02 1.94
C VAL A 64 -17.32 -13.52 1.92
N ASP A 65 -18.30 -12.65 2.21
CA ASP A 65 -19.72 -13.01 2.27
C ASP A 65 -20.30 -13.40 0.90
N SER A 66 -19.71 -12.91 -0.18
CA SER A 66 -20.08 -13.35 -1.54
C SER A 66 -19.55 -14.75 -1.91
N GLY A 67 -18.79 -15.38 -1.01
CA GLY A 67 -18.16 -16.68 -1.24
C GLY A 67 -16.83 -16.60 -2.00
N GLY A 68 -16.23 -15.40 -2.06
CA GLY A 68 -14.96 -15.19 -2.76
C GLY A 68 -13.78 -15.93 -2.13
N ILE A 69 -13.73 -15.98 -0.80
CA ILE A 69 -12.67 -16.64 -0.04
C ILE A 69 -13.13 -16.91 1.40
N GLU A 70 -12.41 -17.74 2.15
CA GLU A 70 -12.62 -17.90 3.58
C GLU A 70 -12.24 -16.64 4.36
N ALA A 71 -12.91 -16.40 5.50
CA ALA A 71 -12.59 -15.26 6.36
C ALA A 71 -11.15 -15.38 6.90
N PRO A 72 -10.43 -14.25 7.07
CA PRO A 72 -9.10 -14.26 7.69
C PRO A 72 -9.11 -14.91 9.06
N LEU A 73 -8.07 -15.66 9.40
CA LEU A 73 -8.00 -16.46 10.64
C LEU A 73 -8.13 -15.61 11.92
N HIS A 74 -7.69 -14.34 11.88
CA HIS A 74 -7.81 -13.43 13.02
C HIS A 74 -9.22 -12.82 13.21
N TRP A 75 -10.12 -13.03 12.24
CA TRP A 75 -11.51 -12.57 12.37
C TRP A 75 -12.33 -13.55 13.21
N ALA A 76 -12.48 -13.25 14.50
CA ALA A 76 -13.26 -14.08 15.42
C ALA A 76 -14.72 -14.19 14.96
N GLY A 77 -15.19 -15.42 14.76
CA GLY A 77 -16.55 -15.66 14.25
C GLY A 77 -16.75 -15.28 12.78
N GLY A 78 -15.66 -15.14 12.00
CA GLY A 78 -15.71 -14.81 10.58
C GLY A 78 -15.97 -13.33 10.27
N THR A 79 -15.72 -12.44 11.25
CA THR A 79 -15.89 -10.98 11.08
C THR A 79 -14.82 -10.20 11.82
N TYR A 80 -14.57 -8.96 11.37
CA TYR A 80 -13.69 -8.00 12.03
C TYR A 80 -14.37 -7.40 13.29
N ARG A 81 -13.63 -6.63 14.10
CA ARG A 81 -14.15 -5.96 15.31
C ARG A 81 -15.12 -4.84 14.94
N ASP A 82 -16.21 -4.68 15.70
CA ASP A 82 -17.33 -3.76 15.43
C ASP A 82 -16.95 -2.31 15.10
N ASN A 83 -15.83 -1.82 15.63
CA ASN A 83 -15.36 -0.45 15.42
C ASN A 83 -14.28 -0.31 14.34
N GLN A 84 -14.08 -1.31 13.51
CA GLN A 84 -12.99 -1.36 12.51
C GLN A 84 -13.50 -1.55 11.08
N HIS A 85 -14.74 -1.20 10.76
CA HIS A 85 -15.31 -1.37 9.43
C HIS A 85 -14.56 -0.59 8.34
N ASP A 86 -14.07 0.60 8.66
CA ASP A 86 -13.33 1.52 7.78
C ASP A 86 -11.80 1.51 8.01
N HIS A 87 -11.30 0.56 8.79
CA HIS A 87 -9.86 0.30 8.95
C HIS A 87 -9.36 -0.64 7.84
N PRO A 88 -8.04 -0.67 7.57
CA PRO A 88 -7.46 -1.57 6.56
C PRO A 88 -7.81 -3.03 6.82
N ALA A 89 -8.11 -3.76 5.76
CA ALA A 89 -8.16 -5.21 5.80
C ALA A 89 -6.72 -5.77 5.85
N GLU A 90 -6.31 -6.24 7.02
CA GLU A 90 -5.01 -6.86 7.24
C GLU A 90 -5.10 -8.35 6.86
N ILE A 91 -4.50 -8.73 5.75
CA ILE A 91 -4.62 -10.08 5.18
C ILE A 91 -3.31 -10.54 4.58
N ASN A 92 -3.20 -11.81 4.18
CA ASN A 92 -2.04 -12.28 3.42
C ASN A 92 -2.14 -11.94 1.93
N TRP A 93 -1.02 -12.10 1.21
CA TRP A 93 -0.94 -11.74 -0.21
C TRP A 93 -1.91 -12.55 -1.08
N VAL A 94 -2.09 -13.85 -0.78
CA VAL A 94 -2.99 -14.72 -1.55
C VAL A 94 -4.43 -14.21 -1.51
N HIS A 95 -4.88 -13.75 -0.34
CA HIS A 95 -6.21 -13.17 -0.16
C HIS A 95 -6.35 -11.79 -0.81
N ALA A 96 -5.30 -10.95 -0.71
CA ALA A 96 -5.26 -9.64 -1.38
C ALA A 96 -5.37 -9.80 -2.90
N ARG A 97 -4.61 -10.75 -3.47
CA ARG A 97 -4.63 -11.04 -4.89
C ARG A 97 -5.98 -11.58 -5.33
N ALA A 98 -6.60 -12.51 -4.58
CA ALA A 98 -7.91 -13.06 -4.90
C ALA A 98 -9.00 -11.97 -4.91
N TYR A 99 -8.94 -11.02 -3.96
CA TYR A 99 -9.83 -9.86 -3.93
C TYR A 99 -9.66 -9.00 -5.20
N ALA A 100 -8.42 -8.64 -5.53
CA ALA A 100 -8.14 -7.82 -6.71
C ALA A 100 -8.65 -8.46 -7.99
N ASP A 101 -8.35 -9.74 -8.23
CA ASP A 101 -8.80 -10.50 -9.39
C ASP A 101 -10.33 -10.56 -9.50
N ALA A 102 -11.04 -10.79 -8.39
CA ALA A 102 -12.51 -10.84 -8.35
C ALA A 102 -13.17 -9.50 -8.70
N HIS A 103 -12.46 -8.38 -8.49
CA HIS A 103 -12.94 -7.03 -8.82
C HIS A 103 -12.42 -6.52 -10.17
N GLY A 104 -11.77 -7.37 -10.98
CA GLY A 104 -11.17 -6.96 -12.26
C GLY A 104 -10.06 -5.93 -12.11
N LYS A 105 -9.36 -5.98 -10.96
CA LYS A 105 -8.23 -5.13 -10.59
C LYS A 105 -6.97 -5.98 -10.41
N ARG A 106 -5.86 -5.35 -10.03
CA ARG A 106 -4.58 -6.01 -9.71
C ARG A 106 -3.97 -5.39 -8.46
N LEU A 107 -3.04 -6.10 -7.82
CA LEU A 107 -2.12 -5.45 -6.89
C LEU A 107 -1.17 -4.53 -7.68
N PRO A 108 -0.74 -3.39 -7.11
CA PRO A 108 0.24 -2.53 -7.79
C PRO A 108 1.58 -3.24 -7.94
N THR A 109 2.30 -2.97 -9.02
CA THR A 109 3.73 -3.26 -9.05
C THR A 109 4.48 -2.34 -8.10
N GLU A 110 5.68 -2.74 -7.70
CA GLU A 110 6.52 -1.95 -6.79
C GLU A 110 6.80 -0.54 -7.36
N ALA A 111 7.05 -0.46 -8.68
CA ALA A 111 7.27 0.82 -9.35
C ALA A 111 5.99 1.69 -9.40
N GLN A 112 4.82 1.10 -9.62
CA GLN A 112 3.54 1.83 -9.57
C GLN A 112 3.26 2.38 -8.18
N TRP A 113 3.42 1.56 -7.15
CA TRP A 113 3.20 1.96 -5.77
C TRP A 113 4.15 3.11 -5.38
N GLU A 114 5.46 2.96 -5.65
CA GLU A 114 6.46 3.98 -5.30
C GLU A 114 6.22 5.30 -6.05
N LYS A 115 5.87 5.24 -7.34
CA LYS A 115 5.48 6.43 -8.11
C LYS A 115 4.25 7.11 -7.53
N ALA A 116 3.21 6.35 -7.18
CA ALA A 116 1.99 6.88 -6.57
C ALA A 116 2.27 7.57 -5.23
N ALA A 117 3.20 7.03 -4.43
CA ALA A 117 3.58 7.60 -3.13
C ALA A 117 4.43 8.86 -3.26
N ARG A 118 5.49 8.83 -4.10
CA ARG A 118 6.56 9.83 -4.13
C ARG A 118 6.37 10.91 -5.19
N GLY A 119 5.43 10.70 -6.11
CA GLY A 119 5.24 11.60 -7.25
C GLY A 119 6.42 11.64 -8.22
N PRO A 120 6.36 12.51 -9.24
CA PRO A 120 7.39 12.60 -10.28
C PRO A 120 8.72 13.19 -9.78
N ALA A 121 8.70 13.87 -8.63
CA ALA A 121 9.88 14.45 -8.01
C ALA A 121 10.63 13.46 -7.09
N GLY A 122 10.09 12.28 -6.82
CA GLY A 122 10.70 11.29 -5.94
C GLY A 122 10.82 11.77 -4.48
N LEU A 123 9.76 12.37 -3.95
CA LEU A 123 9.71 12.86 -2.57
C LEU A 123 10.07 11.76 -1.57
N GLU A 124 10.59 12.13 -0.41
CA GLU A 124 10.91 11.17 0.66
C GLU A 124 9.63 10.59 1.29
N PHE A 125 8.68 11.47 1.61
CA PHE A 125 7.35 11.13 2.10
C PHE A 125 6.30 11.58 1.08
N PRO A 126 5.10 11.04 1.09
CA PRO A 126 4.05 11.45 0.14
C PRO A 126 3.80 12.96 0.11
N TRP A 127 3.92 13.63 1.24
CA TRP A 127 3.66 15.07 1.40
C TRP A 127 4.89 15.98 1.26
N GLY A 128 6.08 15.45 1.09
CA GLY A 128 7.32 16.25 0.99
C GLY A 128 8.56 15.53 1.49
N ASN A 129 9.61 16.28 1.83
CA ASN A 129 10.89 15.70 2.23
C ASN A 129 11.13 15.76 3.77
N ASP A 130 10.27 16.42 4.51
CA ASP A 130 10.36 16.52 5.96
C ASP A 130 9.30 15.63 6.61
N PHE A 131 9.70 14.84 7.61
CA PHE A 131 8.77 14.01 8.35
C PHE A 131 7.81 14.86 9.19
N ASP A 132 6.53 14.50 9.15
CA ASP A 132 5.47 15.10 9.95
C ASP A 132 4.60 13.99 10.56
N ALA A 133 4.76 13.76 11.86
CA ALA A 133 4.06 12.73 12.61
C ALA A 133 2.52 12.88 12.61
N SER A 134 1.99 14.06 12.30
CA SER A 134 0.55 14.27 12.18
C SER A 134 -0.05 13.67 10.90
N ARG A 135 0.78 13.30 9.92
CA ARG A 135 0.39 12.88 8.59
C ARG A 135 0.37 11.37 8.36
N CYS A 136 0.93 10.59 9.29
CA CYS A 136 0.92 9.12 9.22
C CYS A 136 0.90 8.50 10.62
N LEU A 137 0.49 7.25 10.71
CA LEU A 137 0.53 6.47 11.94
C LEU A 137 1.78 5.60 11.95
N THR A 138 2.80 6.00 12.72
CA THR A 138 4.04 5.25 12.96
C THR A 138 4.15 4.88 14.44
N TRP A 139 5.22 4.19 14.82
CA TRP A 139 5.47 3.86 16.22
C TRP A 139 5.50 5.10 17.11
N GLU A 140 6.12 6.20 16.65
CA GLU A 140 6.18 7.46 17.40
C GLU A 140 4.79 8.05 17.64
N THR A 141 3.93 8.01 16.63
CA THR A 141 2.54 8.50 16.74
C THR A 141 1.71 7.56 17.61
N SER A 142 1.83 6.24 17.41
CA SER A 142 1.16 5.21 18.20
C SER A 142 1.53 5.28 19.67
N ALA A 143 2.80 5.47 20.00
CA ALA A 143 3.28 5.59 21.37
C ALA A 143 2.66 6.77 22.13
N VAL A 144 2.27 7.84 21.43
CA VAL A 144 1.63 9.02 22.02
C VAL A 144 0.11 8.89 22.06
N THR A 145 -0.49 8.36 21.02
CA THR A 145 -1.96 8.31 20.87
C THR A 145 -2.58 7.02 21.41
N GLY A 146 -1.80 5.96 21.56
CA GLY A 146 -2.30 4.61 21.86
C GLY A 146 -3.02 3.95 20.68
N ALA A 147 -3.03 4.57 19.49
CA ALA A 147 -3.68 4.02 18.31
C ALA A 147 -2.81 2.94 17.66
N HIS A 148 -3.38 1.76 17.41
CA HIS A 148 -2.72 0.63 16.72
C HIS A 148 -3.32 0.39 15.34
N SER A 149 -4.36 1.08 14.97
CA SER A 149 -4.99 1.15 13.67
C SER A 149 -5.90 2.37 13.65
N GLU A 150 -6.23 2.87 12.48
CA GLU A 150 -7.15 4.00 12.30
C GLU A 150 -7.89 3.85 10.95
N PRO A 151 -9.03 4.57 10.77
CA PRO A 151 -9.73 4.62 9.49
C PRO A 151 -8.79 5.01 8.34
N VAL A 152 -8.99 4.39 7.18
CA VAL A 152 -8.17 4.67 5.97
C VAL A 152 -8.26 6.14 5.51
N THR A 153 -9.21 6.90 6.03
CA THR A 153 -9.42 8.33 5.74
C THR A 153 -8.91 9.27 6.83
N ALA A 154 -8.26 8.75 7.88
CA ALA A 154 -7.96 9.54 9.09
C ALA A 154 -6.94 10.69 8.87
N ARG A 155 -6.08 10.59 7.85
CA ARG A 155 -4.97 11.54 7.66
C ARG A 155 -4.89 12.12 6.25
N PRO A 156 -5.89 12.90 5.80
CA PRO A 156 -5.93 13.43 4.44
C PRO A 156 -4.77 14.38 4.11
N GLN A 157 -4.11 14.99 5.11
CA GLN A 157 -2.92 15.82 4.91
C GLN A 157 -1.66 15.01 4.58
N GLY A 158 -1.71 13.67 4.76
CA GLY A 158 -0.65 12.74 4.38
C GLY A 158 -0.75 12.25 2.93
N ALA A 159 -1.68 12.79 2.15
CA ALA A 159 -1.87 12.39 0.76
C ALA A 159 -0.64 12.66 -0.11
N SER A 160 -0.44 11.80 -1.10
CA SER A 160 0.61 11.91 -2.11
C SER A 160 0.34 13.06 -3.10
N PRO A 161 1.30 13.41 -3.99
CA PRO A 161 1.11 14.41 -5.03
C PRO A 161 -0.05 14.11 -5.98
N TYR A 162 -0.49 12.85 -6.05
CA TYR A 162 -1.64 12.41 -6.85
C TYR A 162 -2.94 12.29 -6.05
N GLY A 163 -2.90 12.54 -4.74
CA GLY A 163 -4.07 12.44 -3.86
C GLY A 163 -4.35 11.03 -3.33
N VAL A 164 -3.38 10.12 -3.42
CA VAL A 164 -3.46 8.80 -2.78
C VAL A 164 -3.17 8.96 -1.30
N GLU A 165 -4.03 8.44 -0.43
CA GLU A 165 -3.92 8.62 1.02
C GLU A 165 -3.33 7.40 1.72
N GLN A 166 -2.73 7.64 2.90
CA GLN A 166 -2.17 6.61 3.78
C GLN A 166 -1.14 5.69 3.08
N MET A 167 -0.33 6.26 2.16
CA MET A 167 0.71 5.50 1.45
C MET A 167 1.88 5.08 2.35
N VAL A 168 2.02 5.69 3.54
CA VAL A 168 3.09 5.35 4.49
C VAL A 168 2.57 5.38 5.91
N GLY A 169 3.10 4.49 6.76
CA GLY A 169 2.59 4.23 8.10
C GLY A 169 1.30 3.42 8.05
N LEU A 170 0.55 3.38 9.14
CA LEU A 170 -0.69 2.62 9.34
C LEU A 170 -0.46 1.11 9.24
N CYS A 171 -0.36 0.55 8.03
CA CYS A 171 0.06 -0.84 7.78
C CYS A 171 0.92 -0.92 6.52
N GLU A 172 1.79 -1.92 6.44
CA GLU A 172 2.49 -2.23 5.20
C GLU A 172 1.51 -2.68 4.12
N GLU A 173 1.86 -2.49 2.86
CA GLU A 173 1.00 -2.83 1.73
C GLU A 173 1.62 -3.92 0.85
N TRP A 174 0.81 -4.93 0.52
CA TRP A 174 1.17 -5.97 -0.42
C TRP A 174 1.33 -5.44 -1.84
N ILE A 175 2.41 -5.89 -2.48
CA ILE A 175 2.78 -5.57 -3.86
C ILE A 175 2.73 -6.86 -4.70
N GLU A 176 2.49 -6.72 -6.01
CA GLU A 176 2.45 -7.85 -6.94
C GLU A 176 3.80 -8.55 -7.07
N ASP A 177 4.90 -7.76 -7.07
CA ASP A 177 6.24 -8.25 -7.35
C ASP A 177 6.76 -9.22 -6.28
N GLU A 178 7.58 -10.17 -6.72
CA GLU A 178 8.47 -10.90 -5.82
C GLU A 178 9.58 -9.98 -5.33
N TYR A 179 9.98 -10.20 -4.08
CA TYR A 179 11.08 -9.46 -3.50
C TYR A 179 12.40 -9.93 -4.07
N ASP A 180 13.03 -9.09 -4.87
CA ASP A 180 14.33 -9.37 -5.47
C ASP A 180 15.21 -8.11 -5.50
N ALA A 181 16.48 -8.31 -5.89
CA ALA A 181 17.44 -7.22 -6.05
C ALA A 181 17.00 -6.25 -7.16
N TYR A 182 17.16 -4.96 -6.93
CA TYR A 182 17.05 -4.00 -8.03
C TYR A 182 18.18 -4.22 -9.03
N PRO A 183 17.96 -3.96 -10.32
CA PRO A 183 19.01 -4.08 -11.34
C PRO A 183 20.26 -3.28 -10.95
N GLY A 184 21.41 -3.96 -10.88
CA GLY A 184 22.69 -3.36 -10.49
C GLY A 184 22.91 -3.24 -8.97
N ALA A 185 22.02 -3.79 -8.14
CA ALA A 185 22.24 -3.83 -6.68
C ALA A 185 23.44 -4.73 -6.33
N ASP A 186 24.18 -4.33 -5.31
CA ASP A 186 25.29 -5.08 -4.72
C ASP A 186 24.95 -5.70 -3.35
N TYR A 187 23.72 -5.54 -2.92
CA TYR A 187 23.18 -6.07 -1.67
C TYR A 187 22.51 -7.43 -1.90
N HIS A 188 22.69 -8.36 -0.97
CA HIS A 188 22.05 -9.66 -0.96
C HIS A 188 21.12 -9.77 0.25
N SER A 189 19.88 -10.21 0.02
CA SER A 189 18.90 -10.48 1.06
C SER A 189 18.54 -11.96 1.06
N VAL A 190 18.24 -12.49 2.25
CA VAL A 190 17.71 -13.86 2.41
C VAL A 190 16.34 -14.05 1.74
N GLY A 191 15.64 -12.97 1.44
CA GLY A 191 14.33 -12.99 0.77
C GLY A 191 14.41 -13.02 -0.76
N TYR A 192 15.60 -12.88 -1.37
CA TYR A 192 15.74 -12.87 -2.83
C TYR A 192 15.61 -14.28 -3.44
N GLY A 193 14.81 -14.41 -4.49
CA GLY A 193 14.68 -15.63 -5.27
C GLY A 193 14.02 -16.80 -4.54
N VAL A 194 13.32 -16.55 -3.42
CA VAL A 194 12.66 -17.59 -2.61
C VAL A 194 11.13 -17.40 -2.52
N GLY A 195 10.54 -16.62 -3.42
CA GLY A 195 9.09 -16.45 -3.52
C GLY A 195 8.47 -15.48 -2.51
N MET A 196 9.30 -14.71 -1.78
CA MET A 196 8.80 -13.65 -0.91
C MET A 196 8.16 -12.52 -1.72
N LYS A 197 7.12 -11.91 -1.19
CA LYS A 197 6.44 -10.76 -1.81
C LYS A 197 6.90 -9.44 -1.18
N VAL A 198 6.96 -8.40 -2.02
CA VAL A 198 7.33 -7.05 -1.56
C VAL A 198 6.24 -6.48 -0.65
N LEU A 199 6.67 -5.83 0.42
CA LEU A 199 5.88 -4.96 1.28
C LEU A 199 6.40 -3.53 1.21
N ARG A 200 5.48 -2.57 1.22
CA ARG A 200 5.80 -1.14 1.13
C ARG A 200 5.11 -0.33 2.23
N GLY A 201 5.61 0.88 2.49
CA GLY A 201 4.96 1.90 3.29
C GLY A 201 5.29 1.89 4.79
N GLY A 202 5.76 0.78 5.34
CA GLY A 202 5.91 0.63 6.80
C GLY A 202 4.57 0.61 7.53
N SER A 203 4.58 0.48 8.84
CA SER A 203 3.37 0.39 9.64
C SER A 203 3.48 1.10 10.98
N TRP A 204 2.38 1.10 11.76
CA TRP A 204 2.30 1.72 13.10
C TRP A 204 3.28 1.13 14.14
N ILE A 205 3.78 -0.10 13.92
CA ILE A 205 4.77 -0.73 14.82
C ILE A 205 6.21 -0.36 14.48
N PHE A 206 6.45 0.26 13.32
CA PHE A 206 7.78 0.63 12.85
C PHE A 206 8.06 2.12 13.04
N PRO A 207 9.33 2.50 13.24
CA PRO A 207 9.72 3.89 13.36
C PRO A 207 9.56 4.64 12.03
N MET A 208 9.53 5.97 12.10
CA MET A 208 9.41 6.88 10.97
C MET A 208 10.38 6.60 9.82
N THR A 209 11.52 5.97 10.10
CA THR A 209 12.51 5.58 9.09
C THR A 209 11.98 4.53 8.10
N HIS A 210 10.88 3.84 8.43
CA HIS A 210 10.19 2.90 7.57
C HIS A 210 9.00 3.53 6.83
N ALA A 211 8.52 4.69 7.30
CA ALA A 211 7.41 5.42 6.68
C ALA A 211 7.89 6.31 5.50
N ARG A 212 8.84 5.84 4.69
CA ARG A 212 9.35 6.53 3.50
C ARG A 212 8.82 5.88 2.23
N GLY A 213 8.57 6.69 1.21
CA GLY A 213 8.05 6.18 -0.05
C GLY A 213 8.99 5.22 -0.78
N SER A 214 10.30 5.24 -0.49
CA SER A 214 11.30 4.30 -1.03
C SER A 214 11.51 3.04 -0.17
N TYR A 215 11.03 3.03 1.11
CA TYR A 215 11.19 1.86 1.98
C TYR A 215 10.56 0.61 1.37
N ARG A 216 11.28 -0.50 1.46
CA ARG A 216 10.83 -1.80 1.01
C ARG A 216 11.18 -2.89 2.02
N CYS A 217 10.28 -3.84 2.17
CA CYS A 217 10.43 -5.04 2.99
C CYS A 217 9.86 -6.24 2.23
N PHE A 218 9.79 -7.38 2.86
CA PHE A 218 9.23 -8.59 2.27
C PHE A 218 8.63 -9.50 3.32
N GLU A 219 7.67 -10.34 2.88
CA GLU A 219 7.07 -11.37 3.70
C GLU A 219 6.58 -12.55 2.83
N SER A 220 6.29 -13.69 3.48
CA SER A 220 5.71 -14.85 2.81
C SER A 220 4.31 -14.56 2.28
N PRO A 221 3.98 -14.94 1.03
CA PRO A 221 2.66 -14.69 0.46
C PRO A 221 1.51 -15.39 1.20
N ASP A 222 1.81 -16.47 1.91
CA ASP A 222 0.85 -17.29 2.67
C ASP A 222 1.00 -17.13 4.19
N LEU A 223 1.57 -15.99 4.62
CA LEU A 223 1.77 -15.67 6.04
C LEU A 223 0.52 -15.96 6.86
N ASP A 224 0.71 -16.65 7.99
CA ASP A 224 -0.35 -16.93 8.94
C ASP A 224 -0.87 -15.62 9.57
N THR A 225 -2.15 -15.35 9.36
CA THR A 225 -2.82 -14.12 9.82
C THR A 225 -3.34 -14.20 11.26
N THR A 226 -3.13 -15.29 12.00
CA THR A 226 -3.68 -15.45 13.37
C THR A 226 -3.21 -14.38 14.34
N GLY A 227 -2.00 -13.84 14.16
CA GLY A 227 -1.44 -12.72 14.94
C GLY A 227 -1.87 -11.33 14.51
N TYR A 228 -2.51 -11.19 13.35
CA TYR A 228 -2.96 -9.90 12.84
C TYR A 228 -4.06 -9.31 13.74
N GLY A 229 -4.30 -8.04 13.69
CA GLY A 229 -5.25 -7.38 14.58
C GLY A 229 -4.78 -7.18 16.03
N GLN A 230 -3.65 -7.78 16.42
CA GLN A 230 -2.95 -7.49 17.69
C GLN A 230 -1.57 -6.85 17.44
N LEU A 231 -0.85 -7.37 16.45
CA LEU A 231 0.51 -6.94 16.10
C LEU A 231 0.55 -6.10 14.82
N GLY A 232 -0.59 -5.92 14.15
CA GLY A 232 -0.66 -5.34 12.81
C GLY A 232 -0.24 -6.35 11.74
N GLY A 233 -0.92 -6.31 10.61
CA GLY A 233 -0.59 -7.10 9.41
C GLY A 233 -0.55 -6.22 8.19
N PRO A 234 -0.05 -6.71 7.05
CA PRO A 234 -0.11 -5.98 5.79
C PRO A 234 -1.54 -5.84 5.28
N GLY A 235 -1.88 -4.63 4.83
CA GLY A 235 -3.07 -4.35 4.03
C GLY A 235 -2.74 -4.35 2.54
N PHE A 236 -3.62 -3.78 1.73
CA PHE A 236 -3.41 -3.64 0.29
C PHE A 236 -4.32 -2.59 -0.32
N ARG A 237 -3.97 -2.18 -1.53
CA ARG A 237 -4.82 -1.42 -2.46
C ARG A 237 -4.68 -1.97 -3.85
N CYS A 238 -5.59 -1.64 -4.76
CA CYS A 238 -5.58 -2.16 -6.10
C CYS A 238 -5.29 -1.10 -7.16
N VAL A 239 -4.91 -1.57 -8.34
CA VAL A 239 -4.70 -0.76 -9.55
C VAL A 239 -5.50 -1.33 -10.73
N ILE A 240 -5.79 -0.45 -11.71
CA ILE A 240 -6.26 -0.78 -13.06
C ILE A 240 -5.33 -0.10 -14.05
N LEU A 241 -4.87 -0.83 -15.05
CA LEU A 241 -4.03 -0.28 -16.10
C LEU A 241 -4.89 0.44 -17.15
N ASP A 242 -4.36 1.49 -17.77
CA ASP A 242 -5.05 2.15 -18.91
C ASP A 242 -5.34 1.14 -20.05
N SER A 243 -4.49 0.14 -20.21
CA SER A 243 -4.68 -0.93 -21.21
C SER A 243 -5.84 -1.89 -20.90
N ASP A 244 -6.38 -1.86 -19.68
CA ASP A 244 -7.48 -2.73 -19.22
C ASP A 244 -8.85 -2.01 -19.29
N LEU A 245 -8.87 -0.76 -19.75
CA LEU A 245 -10.06 0.05 -20.01
C LEU A 245 -10.46 0.05 -21.46
#